data_6f0084ba94869008389f0bcd1460d6bb
#
_entry.id   6f0084ba94869008389f0bcd1460d6bb
#
_cell.length_a   1.000
_cell.length_b   1.000
_cell.length_c   1.000
_cell.angle_alpha   90.00
_cell.angle_beta   90.00
_cell.angle_gamma   90.00
#
_symmetry.space_group_name_H-M   'P 1'
#
loop_
_entity.id
_entity.type
_entity.pdbx_description
1 polymer ?
#
loop_
_entity_poly.entity_id
_entity_poly.type
_entity_poly.pdbx_seq_one_letter_code
_entity_poly.pdbx_strand_id
1 'polypeptide(L)'
;MIGKFKEMKKLIILGQLVPLCTYCGKRITNPDDFTMDHKLPISRGGQTVSSNLTPACMHCNQEKGMLTSDEYMAVLNYRKSKQRS
;
A
#
# COMPACT_ATOMS: atom_id res chain seq x y z
N MET A 1 16.18 0.99 -5.14
CA MET A 1 14.80 0.87 -4.61
C MET A 1 14.75 1.14 -3.11
N ILE A 2 15.55 0.44 -2.33
CA ILE A 2 15.57 0.64 -0.86
C ILE A 2 15.97 2.07 -0.49
N GLY A 3 16.95 2.66 -1.21
CA GLY A 3 17.36 4.04 -0.97
C GLY A 3 16.24 5.05 -1.20
N LYS A 4 15.46 4.85 -2.24
CA LYS A 4 14.31 5.72 -2.54
C LYS A 4 13.24 5.64 -1.46
N PHE A 5 13.02 4.48 -0.86
CA PHE A 5 12.05 4.32 0.21
C PHE A 5 12.43 5.17 1.43
N LYS A 6 13.70 5.17 1.82
CA LYS A 6 14.18 6.01 2.92
C LYS A 6 14.02 7.49 2.60
N GLU A 7 14.32 7.90 1.37
CA GLU A 7 14.14 9.29 0.94
C GLU A 7 12.68 9.70 0.97
N MET A 8 11.79 8.82 0.52
CA MET A 8 10.36 9.09 0.58
C MET A 8 9.88 9.30 2.00
N LYS A 9 10.35 8.49 2.96
CA LYS A 9 10.02 8.67 4.38
C LYS A 9 10.49 10.02 4.90
N LYS A 10 11.69 10.47 4.52
CA LYS A 10 12.18 11.80 4.90
C LYS A 10 11.28 12.90 4.37
N LEU A 11 10.84 12.77 3.12
CA LEU A 11 9.95 13.77 2.52
C LEU A 11 8.59 13.81 3.23
N ILE A 12 8.10 12.66 3.69
CA ILE A 12 6.87 12.58 4.47
C ILE A 12 7.04 13.32 5.79
N ILE A 13 8.16 13.11 6.49
CA ILE A 13 8.47 13.78 7.75
C ILE A 13 8.49 15.30 7.55
N LEU A 14 9.06 15.76 6.43
CA LEU A 14 9.16 17.19 6.13
C LEU A 14 7.87 17.80 5.57
N GLY A 15 6.82 16.99 5.40
CA GLY A 15 5.57 17.45 4.83
C GLY A 15 5.63 17.75 3.34
N GLN A 16 6.67 17.29 2.65
CA GLN A 16 6.88 17.54 1.23
C GLN A 16 6.31 16.43 0.34
N LEU A 17 5.91 15.32 0.93
CA LEU A 17 5.29 14.20 0.21
C LEU A 17 4.15 13.65 1.06
N VAL A 18 2.97 13.50 0.44
CA VAL A 18 1.81 12.87 1.09
C VAL A 18 1.28 11.79 0.15
N PRO A 19 1.85 10.57 0.22
CA PRO A 19 1.37 9.48 -0.62
C PRO A 19 -0.05 9.09 -0.23
N LEU A 20 -0.77 8.54 -1.20
CA LEU A 20 -2.09 7.97 -0.94
C LEU A 20 -1.96 6.46 -0.89
N CYS A 21 -2.65 5.84 0.07
CA CYS A 21 -2.74 4.38 0.09
C CYS A 21 -3.51 3.94 -1.16
N THR A 22 -2.91 3.05 -1.95
CA THR A 22 -3.51 2.55 -3.18
C THR A 22 -4.86 1.89 -2.93
N TYR A 23 -5.04 1.29 -1.75
CA TYR A 23 -6.23 0.48 -1.47
C TYR A 23 -7.37 1.28 -0.84
N CYS A 24 -7.09 2.02 0.23
CA CYS A 24 -8.15 2.75 0.94
C CYS A 24 -8.20 4.25 0.62
N GLY A 25 -7.21 4.77 -0.12
CA GLY A 25 -7.16 6.18 -0.48
C GLY A 25 -6.73 7.12 0.63
N LYS A 26 -6.38 6.58 1.80
CA LYS A 26 -5.93 7.38 2.94
C LYS A 26 -4.66 8.16 2.60
N ARG A 27 -4.59 9.40 3.07
CA ARG A 27 -3.35 10.20 2.98
C ARG A 27 -2.38 9.71 4.04
N ILE A 28 -1.16 9.37 3.63
CA ILE A 28 -0.15 8.84 4.54
C ILE A 28 0.74 10.00 4.97
N THR A 29 0.52 10.48 6.19
CA THR A 29 1.26 11.62 6.76
C THR A 29 2.29 11.20 7.80
N ASN A 30 2.17 9.97 8.31
CA ASN A 30 3.10 9.42 9.28
C ASN A 30 4.04 8.44 8.54
N PRO A 31 5.37 8.67 8.58
CA PRO A 31 6.30 7.78 7.88
C PRO A 31 6.24 6.34 8.37
N ASP A 32 5.85 6.11 9.62
CA ASP A 32 5.71 4.75 10.16
C ASP A 32 4.51 4.00 9.58
N ASP A 33 3.55 4.74 9.00
CA ASP A 33 2.38 4.19 8.34
C ASP A 33 2.62 3.93 6.85
N PHE A 34 3.75 4.39 6.32
CA PHE A 34 4.08 4.29 4.91
C PHE A 34 4.77 2.97 4.61
N THR A 35 4.17 2.17 3.72
CA THR A 35 4.78 0.91 3.26
C THR A 35 4.71 0.85 1.74
N MET A 36 5.62 0.06 1.16
CA MET A 36 5.57 -0.30 -0.26
C MET A 36 5.11 -1.74 -0.34
N ASP A 37 3.91 -1.93 -0.87
CA ASP A 37 3.29 -3.23 -0.97
C ASP A 37 3.63 -3.91 -2.30
N HIS A 38 3.87 -5.21 -2.26
CA HIS A 38 4.04 -6.02 -3.47
C HIS A 38 2.66 -6.37 -4.01
N LYS A 39 2.31 -5.87 -5.20
CA LYS A 39 1.01 -6.16 -5.83
C LYS A 39 0.80 -7.66 -5.97
N LEU A 40 1.82 -8.36 -6.44
CA LEU A 40 1.90 -9.81 -6.37
C LEU A 40 2.87 -10.15 -5.24
N PRO A 41 2.41 -10.82 -4.17
CA PRO A 41 3.28 -11.14 -3.02
C PRO A 41 4.49 -11.98 -3.43
N ILE A 42 5.60 -11.78 -2.73
CA ILE A 42 6.82 -12.57 -2.92
C ILE A 42 6.51 -14.06 -2.78
N SER A 43 5.70 -14.43 -1.81
CA SER A 43 5.30 -15.82 -1.57
C SER A 43 4.55 -16.45 -2.74
N ARG A 44 4.03 -15.62 -3.66
CA ARG A 44 3.29 -16.07 -4.84
C ARG A 44 4.04 -15.75 -6.14
N GLY A 45 5.36 -15.54 -6.07
CA GLY A 45 6.21 -15.31 -7.23
C GLY A 45 6.45 -13.86 -7.58
N GLY A 46 6.01 -12.94 -6.74
CA GLY A 46 6.25 -11.51 -6.98
C GLY A 46 7.69 -11.11 -6.79
N GLN A 47 8.13 -10.10 -7.52
CA GLN A 47 9.48 -9.58 -7.45
C GLN A 47 9.48 -8.15 -6.89
N THR A 48 10.60 -7.76 -6.29
CA THR A 48 10.77 -6.41 -5.75
C THR A 48 11.27 -5.50 -6.87
N VAL A 49 10.35 -5.13 -7.76
CA VAL A 49 10.60 -4.21 -8.88
C VAL A 49 9.53 -3.14 -8.89
N SER A 50 9.84 -1.96 -9.46
CA SER A 50 8.94 -0.80 -9.43
C SER A 50 7.53 -1.13 -9.90
N SER A 51 7.40 -1.92 -10.96
CA SER A 51 6.10 -2.26 -11.53
C SER A 51 5.24 -3.12 -10.59
N ASN A 52 5.86 -3.76 -9.61
CA ASN A 52 5.17 -4.61 -8.65
C ASN A 52 5.01 -3.96 -7.27
N LEU A 53 5.43 -2.71 -7.11
CA LEU A 53 5.35 -2.01 -5.82
C LEU A 53 4.36 -0.86 -5.89
N THR A 54 3.64 -0.66 -4.79
CA THR A 54 2.67 0.42 -4.70
C THR A 54 2.58 0.92 -3.25
N PRO A 55 2.35 2.23 -3.03
CA PRO A 55 2.20 2.74 -1.67
C PRO A 55 0.97 2.16 -1.00
N ALA A 56 1.12 1.79 0.26
CA ALA A 56 0.01 1.30 1.07
C ALA A 56 0.21 1.71 2.52
N CYS A 57 -0.89 2.00 3.22
CA CYS A 57 -0.81 2.23 4.65
C CYS A 57 -0.57 0.89 5.35
N MET A 58 -0.04 0.96 6.55
CA MET A 58 0.32 -0.25 7.32
C MET A 58 -0.89 -1.18 7.50
N HIS A 59 -2.05 -0.60 7.78
CA HIS A 59 -3.28 -1.39 7.99
C HIS A 59 -3.64 -2.21 6.75
N CYS A 60 -3.69 -1.56 5.57
CA CYS A 60 -4.05 -2.24 4.33
C CYS A 60 -3.01 -3.29 3.94
N ASN A 61 -1.73 -2.96 4.12
CA ASN A 61 -0.66 -3.91 3.82
C ASN A 61 -0.78 -5.18 4.66
N GLN A 62 -1.00 -5.03 5.96
CA GLN A 62 -1.14 -6.16 6.88
C GLN A 62 -2.41 -6.97 6.59
N GLU A 63 -3.52 -6.27 6.35
CA GLU A 63 -4.78 -6.95 6.07
C GLU A 63 -4.74 -7.70 4.73
N LYS A 64 -4.10 -7.12 3.73
CA LYS A 64 -3.94 -7.77 2.42
C LYS A 64 -3.16 -9.07 2.52
N GLY A 65 -2.10 -9.09 3.34
CA GLY A 65 -1.30 -10.29 3.55
C GLY A 65 -0.83 -10.89 2.23
N MET A 66 -1.21 -12.13 1.94
CA MET A 66 -0.78 -12.87 0.75
C MET A 66 -1.71 -12.71 -0.45
N LEU A 67 -2.72 -11.84 -0.35
CA LEU A 67 -3.60 -11.57 -1.50
C LEU A 67 -2.87 -10.73 -2.53
N THR A 68 -3.24 -10.89 -3.81
CA THR A 68 -2.81 -9.95 -4.84
C THR A 68 -3.57 -8.64 -4.67
N SER A 69 -3.08 -7.56 -5.31
CA SER A 69 -3.78 -6.28 -5.31
C SER A 69 -5.23 -6.42 -5.78
N ASP A 70 -5.44 -7.17 -6.87
CA ASP A 70 -6.77 -7.35 -7.42
C ASP A 70 -7.69 -8.09 -6.45
N GLU A 71 -7.16 -9.12 -5.79
CA GLU A 71 -7.92 -9.87 -4.79
C GLU A 71 -8.32 -9.00 -3.62
N TYR A 72 -7.38 -8.20 -3.11
CA TYR A 72 -7.67 -7.34 -1.97
C TYR A 72 -8.64 -6.22 -2.35
N MET A 73 -8.49 -5.64 -3.54
CA MET A 73 -9.46 -4.64 -4.02
C MET A 73 -10.85 -5.22 -4.13
N ALA A 74 -10.97 -6.48 -4.53
CA ALA A 74 -12.26 -7.16 -4.58
C ALA A 74 -12.87 -7.29 -3.19
N VAL A 75 -12.05 -7.60 -2.17
CA VAL A 75 -12.51 -7.64 -0.78
C VAL A 75 -13.03 -6.27 -0.34
N LEU A 76 -12.28 -5.21 -0.62
CA LEU A 76 -12.67 -3.86 -0.22
C LEU A 76 -13.95 -3.41 -0.93
N ASN A 77 -14.08 -3.72 -2.20
CA ASN A 77 -15.29 -3.41 -2.97
C ASN A 77 -16.51 -4.15 -2.44
N TYR A 78 -16.32 -5.40 -2.06
CA TYR A 78 -17.40 -6.19 -1.44
C TYR A 78 -17.87 -5.54 -0.13
N ARG A 79 -16.94 -5.10 0.71
CA ARG A 79 -17.28 -4.43 1.97
C ARG A 79 -18.06 -3.14 1.72
N LYS A 80 -17.67 -2.34 0.74
CA LYS A 80 -18.37 -1.11 0.37
C LYS A 80 -19.79 -1.42 -0.09
N SER A 81 -19.96 -2.43 -0.90
CA SER A 81 -21.25 -2.85 -1.41
C SER A 81 -22.19 -3.26 -0.26
N LYS A 82 -21.68 -3.92 0.77
CA LYS A 82 -22.45 -4.30 1.97
C LYS A 82 -22.87 -3.10 2.81
N GLN A 83 -22.06 -2.06 2.86
CA GLN A 83 -22.34 -0.88 3.66
C GLN A 83 -23.49 -0.03 3.09
N ARG A 84 -23.85 -0.24 1.84
CA ARG A 84 -24.88 0.55 1.16
C ARG A 84 -26.30 0.02 1.35
N SER A 85 -26.43 -1.15 1.93
CA SER A 85 -27.75 -1.77 2.10
C SER A 85 -28.52 -1.22 3.31
#